data_4b33082036e758795ccdd7f6b6bf3d2d
#
_entry.id   4b33082036e758795ccdd7f6b6bf3d2d
#
_cell.length_a   1.000
_cell.length_b   1.000
_cell.length_c   1.000
_cell.angle_alpha   90.00
_cell.angle_beta   90.00
_cell.angle_gamma   90.00
#
_symmetry.space_group_name_H-M   'P 1'
#
loop_
_entity.id
_entity.type
_entity.pdbx_description
1 polymer ?
#
loop_
_entity_poly.entity_id
_entity_poly.type
_entity_poly.pdbx_seq_one_letter_code
_entity_poly.pdbx_strand_id
1 'polypeptide(L)' 'MDAKYKVGEMVIINLDNEIIDAEVFGIVNSNSGGKPSYSLRVKGNFIFMNEDRIISVSNE' A
#
# COMPACT_ATOMS: atom_id res chain seq x y z
N MET A 1 -2.59 10.64 -12.82
CA MET A 1 -1.67 10.85 -11.71
C MET A 1 -0.95 9.57 -11.37
N ASP A 2 0.34 9.66 -11.21
CA ASP A 2 1.15 8.47 -10.99
C ASP A 2 1.03 7.96 -9.57
N ALA A 3 1.03 6.64 -9.44
CA ALA A 3 1.03 6.02 -8.13
C ALA A 3 2.41 6.22 -7.48
N LYS A 4 2.40 6.43 -6.18
CA LYS A 4 3.62 6.66 -5.43
C LYS A 4 4.40 5.36 -5.24
N TYR A 5 3.71 4.23 -5.22
CA TYR A 5 4.32 2.93 -4.98
C TYR A 5 4.05 2.02 -6.17
N LYS A 6 4.89 1.01 -6.33
CA LYS A 6 4.82 0.11 -7.47
C LYS A 6 4.53 -1.31 -7.03
N VAL A 7 3.90 -2.06 -7.92
CA VAL A 7 3.68 -3.49 -7.68
C VAL A 7 5.02 -4.17 -7.47
N GLY A 8 5.09 -4.97 -6.42
CA GLY A 8 6.31 -5.68 -6.06
C GLY A 8 7.15 -4.98 -5.01
N GLU A 9 6.82 -3.72 -4.71
CA GLU A 9 7.55 -2.99 -3.68
C GLU A 9 7.08 -3.37 -2.29
N MET A 10 8.02 -3.32 -1.35
CA MET A 10 7.67 -3.48 0.06
C MET A 10 7.45 -2.10 0.65
N VAL A 11 6.40 -1.98 1.42
CA VAL A 11 6.05 -0.71 2.08
C VAL A 11 5.84 -0.97 3.55
N ILE A 12 5.88 0.11 4.31
CA ILE A 12 5.65 0.06 5.76
C ILE A 12 4.28 0.64 6.03
N ILE A 13 3.47 -0.09 6.78
CA ILE A 13 2.13 0.36 7.10
C ILE A 13 1.89 0.21 8.60
N ASN A 14 0.86 0.90 9.07
CA ASN A 14 0.37 0.74 10.44
C ASN A 14 -0.97 0.02 10.36
N LEU A 15 -1.00 -1.19 10.88
CA LEU A 15 -2.20 -2.00 10.88
C LEU A 15 -2.51 -2.40 12.31
N ASP A 16 -3.68 -1.99 12.81
CA ASP A 16 -4.10 -2.30 14.19
C ASP A 16 -3.04 -1.89 15.20
N ASN A 17 -2.50 -0.69 15.03
CA ASN A 17 -1.47 -0.14 15.92
C ASN A 17 -0.15 -0.89 15.87
N GLU A 18 0.06 -1.63 14.80
CA GLU A 18 1.29 -2.38 14.60
C GLU A 18 1.96 -1.91 13.32
N ILE A 19 3.25 -1.63 13.40
CA ILE A 19 4.03 -1.21 12.23
C ILE A 19 4.59 -2.47 11.59
N ILE A 20 4.19 -2.73 10.35
CA ILE A 20 4.60 -3.95 9.66
C ILE A 20 4.94 -3.65 8.21
N ASP A 21 5.65 -4.57 7.59
CA ASP A 21 5.93 -4.53 6.16
C ASP A 21 4.82 -5.21 5.39
N ALA A 22 4.55 -4.69 4.20
CA ALA A 22 3.56 -5.29 3.31
C ALA A 22 4.06 -5.18 1.88
N GLU A 23 3.64 -6.13 1.07
CA GLU A 23 4.03 -6.14 -0.34
C GLU A 23 2.90 -5.58 -1.19
N VAL A 24 3.25 -4.67 -2.10
CA VAL A 24 2.26 -4.10 -3.02
C VAL A 24 1.97 -5.11 -4.11
N PHE A 25 0.71 -5.53 -4.20
CA PHE A 25 0.29 -6.51 -5.19
C PHE A 25 -0.45 -5.89 -6.36
N GLY A 26 -1.14 -4.79 -6.11
CA GLY A 26 -1.89 -4.14 -7.15
C GLY A 26 -2.17 -2.70 -6.81
N ILE A 27 -2.55 -1.95 -7.83
CA ILE A 27 -2.86 -0.53 -7.67
C ILE A 27 -4.25 -0.30 -8.21
N VAL A 28 -5.09 0.34 -7.40
CA VAL A 28 -6.45 0.67 -7.79
C VAL A 28 -6.56 2.18 -7.90
N ASN A 29 -6.78 2.65 -9.10
CA ASN A 29 -6.92 4.08 -9.33
C ASN A 29 -8.27 4.57 -8.87
N SER A 30 -8.28 5.76 -8.28
CA SER A 30 -9.52 6.38 -7.86
C SER A 30 -10.21 7.03 -9.05
N ASN A 31 -11.51 6.75 -9.19
CA ASN A 31 -12.28 7.36 -10.27
C ASN A 31 -12.67 8.79 -9.97
N SER A 32 -12.52 9.21 -8.74
CA SER A 32 -12.91 10.56 -8.35
C SER A 32 -11.74 11.53 -8.36
N GLY A 33 -10.60 11.12 -8.87
CA GLY A 33 -9.45 11.99 -8.94
C GLY A 33 -8.62 12.04 -7.67
N GLY A 34 -8.96 11.23 -6.69
CA GLY A 34 -8.18 11.16 -5.48
C GLY A 34 -6.94 10.29 -5.65
N LYS A 35 -6.27 10.04 -4.55
CA LYS A 35 -5.08 9.22 -4.57
C LYS A 35 -5.45 7.75 -4.74
N PRO A 36 -4.58 6.96 -5.35
CA PRO A 36 -4.88 5.56 -5.57
C PRO A 36 -4.89 4.77 -4.28
N SER A 37 -5.54 3.61 -4.33
CA SER A 37 -5.49 2.63 -3.27
C SER A 37 -4.60 1.49 -3.72
N TYR A 38 -4.11 0.72 -2.76
CA TYR A 38 -3.22 -0.37 -3.06
C TYR A 38 -3.74 -1.66 -2.47
N SER A 39 -3.54 -2.73 -3.22
CA SER A 39 -3.77 -4.07 -2.72
C SER A 39 -2.46 -4.54 -2.11
N LEU A 40 -2.47 -4.82 -0.82
CA LEU A 40 -1.27 -5.19 -0.09
C LEU A 40 -1.41 -6.61 0.43
N ARG A 41 -0.30 -7.31 0.43
CA ARG A 41 -0.24 -8.66 0.99
C ARG A 41 0.44 -8.61 2.34
N VAL A 42 -0.27 -9.06 3.36
CA VAL A 42 0.22 -9.08 4.73
C VAL A 42 -0.03 -10.46 5.31
N LYS A 43 1.04 -11.18 5.62
CA LYS A 43 0.95 -12.48 6.29
C LYS A 43 -0.03 -13.43 5.59
N GLY A 44 0.03 -13.44 4.26
CA GLY A 44 -0.83 -14.33 3.48
C GLY A 44 -2.22 -13.81 3.21
N ASN A 45 -2.58 -12.66 3.74
CA ASN A 45 -3.88 -12.03 3.50
C ASN A 45 -3.71 -10.79 2.65
N PHE A 46 -4.78 -10.45 1.93
CA PHE A 46 -4.79 -9.25 1.11
C PHE A 46 -5.68 -8.20 1.74
N ILE A 47 -5.18 -6.98 1.78
CA ILE A 47 -5.96 -5.86 2.26
C ILE A 47 -5.82 -4.70 1.29
N PHE A 48 -6.79 -3.78 1.33
CA PHE A 48 -6.73 -2.56 0.54
C PHE A 48 -6.42 -1.40 1.46
N MET A 49 -5.59 -0.49 0.98
CA MET A 49 -5.20 0.64 1.80
C MET A 49 -5.00 1.86 0.90
N ASN A 50 -5.50 2.99 1.34
CA ASN A 50 -5.29 4.24 0.62
C ASN A 50 -3.84 4.66 0.71
N GLU A 51 -3.39 5.37 -0.32
CA GLU A 51 -2.00 5.81 -0.37
C GLU A 51 -1.60 6.59 0.88
N ASP A 52 -2.52 7.38 1.41
CA ASP A 52 -2.25 8.19 2.60
C ASP A 52 -1.97 7.37 3.85
N ARG A 53 -2.45 6.13 3.87
CA ARG A 53 -2.27 5.28 5.03
C ARG A 53 -0.95 4.54 5.01
N ILE A 54 -0.28 4.51 3.87
CA ILE A 54 1.03 3.87 3.75
C ILE A 54 2.08 4.85 4.26
N ILE A 55 2.96 4.38 5.13
CA ILE A 55 3.93 5.26 5.77
C ILE A 55 5.06 5.60 4.81
N SER A 56 5.69 4.59 4.25
CA SER A 56 6.80 4.81 3.34
C SER A 56 7.18 3.50 2.68
N VAL A 57 8.12 3.59 1.74
CA VAL A 57 8.73 2.41 1.15
C VAL A 57 9.66 1.79 2.18
N SER A 58 9.65 0.46 2.23
CA SER A 58 10.58 -0.26 3.09
C SER A 58 11.88 -0.44 2.33
N ASN A 59 12.90 0.29 2.73
CA ASN A 59 14.21 0.24 2.10
C ASN A 59 15.07 -0.78 2.81
N GLU A 60 15.43 -1.79 2.09
CA GLU A 60 16.29 -2.82 2.65
C GLU A 60 17.65 -2.78 2.01
#